data_334e86afe69f7ff6ad3399e8a8f1a9e2
#
_entry.id   334e86afe69f7ff6ad3399e8a8f1a9e2
#
_cell.length_a   1.000
_cell.length_b   1.000
_cell.length_c   1.000
_cell.angle_alpha   90.00
_cell.angle_beta   90.00
_cell.angle_gamma   90.00
#
_symmetry.space_group_name_H-M   'P 1'
#
loop_
_entity.id
_entity.type
_entity.pdbx_description
1 polymer ?
#
loop_
_entity_poly.entity_id
_entity_poly.type
_entity_poly.pdbx_seq_one_letter_code
_entity_poly.pdbx_strand_id
1 'polypeptide(L)'
;MLGLVVVVVVGILGGRLACRLLPTGFPWPDVNGPALAAVLAAGLTALSAWVMHSVFAGNPHLVDEMAQLFHARVFAGGRLAAPVPQPADAFLITHTWITDAGWVSQYPPGQTILFAVGLLTHAEWLVNPLLGGVSAILVYVAARGLYGDRTAKAAVFLWAASAWVMFMSGTYMNHVGAVTYALVAWAALWGPRRLRLAHVVAAGLALGAATATRPLDGIAAALPVLAWLAVRREWRWLPSLALGGLPVAVAWGYINWRMYGHPLTLGYTAMYGPEHGLGFHTDPWGLPFTPLIALSNAAAAVRRLNIYLFEWPLPALLPLILWAVFARHRHVGDIVVAIGILAAPLLYFFYWHSGFYPGPRFYYAAAPMLVIATARAWRWGWTVARRKRSNHVRWDVTLATAAVVAFVWGWVTLLPARWDIYRSGLSSLKHHPERLLKQRGVSQALVIIPESWGSRIVTGLWRLGAPPGLVEIAYRRLDSCDLYQFGESARRSGLGRRAIIDSLEHLIETRQPAPLVPDWPDWTLRLAPRDSIPEDCRLEMERDLGGFTLYGNHAWRNALTLDTGIVFARDLYERNEELFARYPGWEVWRFAPRGGPDAPPELEQIRPRNRAAIGP
;
A
#
# COMPACT_ATOMS: atom_id res chain seq x y z
N MET A 1 13.03 14.24 22.41
CA MET A 1 13.71 15.44 22.93
C MET A 1 15.23 15.35 22.85
N LEU A 2 15.88 14.28 23.32
CA LEU A 2 17.35 14.14 23.31
C LEU A 2 17.96 14.39 21.92
N GLY A 3 17.47 13.75 20.88
CA GLY A 3 17.97 13.92 19.50
C GLY A 3 17.92 15.36 18.98
N LEU A 4 16.87 16.11 19.32
CA LEU A 4 16.77 17.53 18.96
C LEU A 4 17.86 18.36 19.64
N VAL A 5 18.10 18.11 20.94
CA VAL A 5 19.16 18.79 21.69
C VAL A 5 20.52 18.49 21.09
N VAL A 6 20.79 17.24 20.77
CA VAL A 6 22.06 16.82 20.13
C VAL A 6 22.25 17.50 18.78
N VAL A 7 21.24 17.54 17.92
CA VAL A 7 21.30 18.21 16.61
C VAL A 7 21.63 19.69 16.75
N VAL A 8 20.99 20.39 17.68
CA VAL A 8 21.23 21.82 17.91
C VAL A 8 22.62 22.08 18.49
N VAL A 9 22.99 21.35 19.53
CA VAL A 9 24.29 21.55 20.22
C VAL A 9 25.45 21.21 19.29
N VAL A 10 25.44 20.04 18.65
CA VAL A 10 26.51 19.64 17.73
C VAL A 10 26.55 20.54 16.50
N GLY A 11 25.41 21.00 16.00
CA GLY A 11 25.33 21.98 14.92
C GLY A 11 26.04 23.29 15.28
N ILE A 12 25.77 23.85 16.46
CA ILE A 12 26.41 25.09 16.94
C ILE A 12 27.91 24.88 17.17
N LEU A 13 28.31 23.77 17.76
CA LEU A 13 29.74 23.43 18.00
C LEU A 13 30.48 23.31 16.67
N GLY A 14 29.89 22.62 15.67
CA GLY A 14 30.44 22.54 14.31
C GLY A 14 30.60 23.90 13.65
N GLY A 15 29.61 24.77 13.78
CA GLY A 15 29.69 26.16 13.29
C GLY A 15 30.75 27.01 13.98
N ARG A 16 30.97 26.83 15.29
CA ARG A 16 32.05 27.51 16.04
C ARG A 16 33.44 26.99 15.64
N LEU A 17 33.58 25.69 15.50
CA LEU A 17 34.85 25.07 15.09
C LEU A 17 35.20 25.49 13.65
N ALA A 18 34.23 25.48 12.74
CA ALA A 18 34.42 25.92 11.37
C ALA A 18 34.82 27.40 11.26
N CYS A 19 34.34 28.25 12.16
CA CYS A 19 34.75 29.67 12.19
C CYS A 19 36.26 29.81 12.49
N ARG A 20 36.83 28.91 13.26
CA ARG A 20 38.27 28.88 13.59
C ARG A 20 39.14 28.25 12.50
N LEU A 21 38.65 27.16 11.90
CA LEU A 21 39.43 26.34 10.94
C LEU A 21 39.24 26.70 9.47
N LEU A 22 38.11 27.30 9.11
CA LEU A 22 37.72 27.55 7.72
C LEU A 22 37.28 29.02 7.49
N PRO A 23 38.19 30.00 7.61
CA PRO A 23 37.82 31.41 7.57
C PRO A 23 37.26 31.87 6.20
N THR A 24 37.67 31.24 5.09
CA THR A 24 37.31 31.62 3.72
C THR A 24 36.07 30.95 3.13
N GLY A 25 35.49 30.03 3.87
CA GLY A 25 34.31 29.26 3.40
C GLY A 25 34.62 27.79 3.18
N PHE A 26 33.58 26.98 3.22
CA PHE A 26 33.68 25.54 2.94
C PHE A 26 33.49 25.34 1.43
N PRO A 27 34.49 24.80 0.70
CA PRO A 27 34.33 24.47 -0.70
C PRO A 27 33.42 23.23 -0.83
N TRP A 28 32.18 23.44 -1.18
CA TRP A 28 31.30 22.31 -1.52
C TRP A 28 31.73 21.74 -2.87
N PRO A 29 31.94 20.41 -2.98
CA PRO A 29 32.28 19.79 -4.25
C PRO A 29 31.13 20.01 -5.24
N ASP A 30 31.46 20.42 -6.46
CA ASP A 30 30.49 20.51 -7.55
C ASP A 30 30.25 19.10 -8.11
N VAL A 31 29.29 18.39 -7.50
CA VAL A 31 28.92 17.04 -7.89
C VAL A 31 28.05 17.09 -9.16
N ASN A 32 28.35 16.26 -10.14
CA ASN A 32 27.51 16.10 -11.32
C ASN A 32 26.11 15.63 -10.92
N GLY A 33 25.08 16.45 -11.18
CA GLY A 33 23.72 16.19 -10.73
C GLY A 33 23.11 14.91 -11.30
N PRO A 34 23.16 14.65 -12.61
CA PRO A 34 22.73 13.38 -13.20
C PRO A 34 23.44 12.16 -12.63
N ALA A 35 24.76 12.21 -12.44
CA ALA A 35 25.51 11.12 -11.84
C ALA A 35 25.10 10.86 -10.39
N LEU A 36 24.90 11.93 -9.60
CA LEU A 36 24.37 11.83 -8.24
C LEU A 36 22.98 11.17 -8.22
N ALA A 37 22.09 11.58 -9.12
CA ALA A 37 20.76 11.01 -9.22
C ALA A 37 20.81 9.51 -9.57
N ALA A 38 21.69 9.10 -10.49
CA ALA A 38 21.87 7.70 -10.86
C ALA A 38 22.41 6.85 -9.69
N VAL A 39 23.41 7.34 -8.97
CA VAL A 39 23.99 6.63 -7.80
C VAL A 39 22.95 6.49 -6.69
N LEU A 40 22.21 7.56 -6.37
CA LEU A 40 21.17 7.54 -5.35
C LEU A 40 19.97 6.66 -5.76
N ALA A 41 19.62 6.62 -7.04
CA ALA A 41 18.60 5.73 -7.57
C ALA A 41 19.02 4.26 -7.41
N ALA A 42 20.25 3.91 -7.78
CA ALA A 42 20.78 2.55 -7.59
C ALA A 42 20.83 2.17 -6.10
N GLY A 43 21.27 3.09 -5.24
CA GLY A 43 21.27 2.89 -3.79
C GLY A 43 19.88 2.67 -3.21
N LEU A 44 18.89 3.47 -3.61
CA LEU A 44 17.49 3.32 -3.15
C LEU A 44 16.90 1.99 -3.64
N THR A 45 17.15 1.60 -4.91
CA THR A 45 16.74 0.29 -5.44
C THR A 45 17.31 -0.85 -4.59
N ALA A 46 18.62 -0.84 -4.33
CA ALA A 46 19.30 -1.89 -3.57
C ALA A 46 18.79 -1.95 -2.12
N LEU A 47 18.65 -0.79 -1.45
CA LEU A 47 18.12 -0.73 -0.08
C LEU A 47 16.67 -1.19 -0.01
N SER A 48 15.81 -0.78 -0.94
CA SER A 48 14.41 -1.21 -0.98
C SER A 48 14.29 -2.71 -1.28
N ALA A 49 15.12 -3.25 -2.17
CA ALA A 49 15.19 -4.69 -2.42
C ALA A 49 15.67 -5.47 -1.18
N TRP A 50 16.62 -4.91 -0.44
CA TRP A 50 17.05 -5.50 0.83
C TRP A 50 15.94 -5.45 1.89
N VAL A 51 15.20 -4.33 2.01
CA VAL A 51 14.02 -4.21 2.88
C VAL A 51 12.96 -5.25 2.53
N MET A 52 12.65 -5.43 1.23
CA MET A 52 11.69 -6.41 0.75
C MET A 52 11.99 -7.83 1.32
N HIS A 53 13.26 -8.22 1.37
CA HIS A 53 13.64 -9.55 1.85
C HIS A 53 13.91 -9.61 3.36
N SER A 54 14.57 -8.61 3.94
CA SER A 54 15.03 -8.66 5.33
C SER A 54 13.98 -8.20 6.35
N VAL A 55 13.07 -7.29 5.95
CA VAL A 55 11.97 -6.82 6.79
C VAL A 55 10.69 -7.56 6.46
N PHE A 56 10.35 -7.62 5.17
CA PHE A 56 9.08 -8.14 4.70
C PHE A 56 9.13 -9.60 4.22
N ALA A 57 10.30 -10.26 4.33
CA ALA A 57 10.51 -11.67 3.96
C ALA A 57 10.06 -12.03 2.52
N GLY A 58 9.94 -11.06 1.62
CA GLY A 58 9.44 -11.25 0.26
C GLY A 58 7.95 -11.57 0.17
N ASN A 59 7.20 -11.37 1.24
CA ASN A 59 5.76 -11.64 1.32
C ASN A 59 4.93 -10.34 1.34
N PRO A 60 3.70 -10.35 0.82
CA PRO A 60 2.78 -9.25 0.98
C PRO A 60 2.33 -9.11 2.44
N HIS A 61 2.17 -7.88 2.91
CA HIS A 61 1.85 -7.55 4.30
C HIS A 61 0.40 -7.16 4.51
N LEU A 62 -0.25 -6.65 3.47
CA LEU A 62 -1.62 -6.20 3.50
C LEU A 62 -2.46 -6.99 2.52
N VAL A 63 -3.73 -7.11 2.84
CA VAL A 63 -4.72 -7.74 1.96
C VAL A 63 -4.79 -7.03 0.59
N ASP A 64 -4.53 -5.71 0.56
CA ASP A 64 -4.37 -4.94 -0.69
C ASP A 64 -3.31 -5.54 -1.61
N GLU A 65 -2.14 -5.86 -1.07
CA GLU A 65 -1.01 -6.42 -1.82
C GLU A 65 -1.31 -7.83 -2.31
N MET A 66 -1.94 -8.65 -1.45
CA MET A 66 -2.33 -10.03 -1.78
C MET A 66 -3.31 -10.07 -2.95
N ALA A 67 -4.35 -9.23 -2.91
CA ALA A 67 -5.35 -9.14 -3.98
C ALA A 67 -4.78 -8.60 -5.29
N GLN A 68 -3.80 -7.69 -5.23
CA GLN A 68 -3.11 -7.18 -6.41
C GLN A 68 -2.18 -8.23 -7.03
N LEU A 69 -1.42 -8.97 -6.22
CA LEU A 69 -0.55 -10.06 -6.69
C LEU A 69 -1.36 -11.22 -7.28
N PHE A 70 -2.49 -11.56 -6.66
CA PHE A 70 -3.45 -12.49 -7.25
C PHE A 70 -3.89 -12.03 -8.64
N HIS A 71 -4.34 -10.78 -8.77
CA HIS A 71 -4.80 -10.24 -10.05
C HIS A 71 -3.66 -10.13 -11.08
N ALA A 72 -2.44 -9.81 -10.64
CA ALA A 72 -1.25 -9.83 -11.48
C ALA A 72 -1.00 -11.23 -12.07
N ARG A 73 -1.22 -12.28 -11.28
CA ARG A 73 -1.13 -13.67 -11.75
C ARG A 73 -2.21 -13.98 -12.79
N VAL A 74 -3.42 -13.45 -12.61
CA VAL A 74 -4.50 -13.57 -13.61
C VAL A 74 -4.07 -12.93 -14.94
N PHE A 75 -3.52 -11.72 -14.90
CA PHE A 75 -3.00 -11.03 -16.08
C PHE A 75 -1.80 -11.73 -16.71
N ALA A 76 -0.87 -12.25 -15.90
CA ALA A 76 0.27 -13.04 -16.39
C ALA A 76 -0.19 -14.33 -17.11
N GLY A 77 -1.33 -14.88 -16.71
CA GLY A 77 -2.00 -15.99 -17.41
C GLY A 77 -2.81 -15.58 -18.63
N GLY A 78 -2.73 -14.31 -19.09
CA GLY A 78 -3.45 -13.81 -20.27
C GLY A 78 -4.97 -13.68 -20.05
N ARG A 79 -5.43 -13.57 -18.81
CA ARG A 79 -6.86 -13.51 -18.45
C ARG A 79 -7.21 -12.22 -17.74
N LEU A 80 -8.48 -11.85 -17.74
CA LEU A 80 -9.02 -10.73 -16.94
C LEU A 80 -9.68 -11.21 -15.64
N ALA A 81 -10.13 -12.45 -15.60
CA ALA A 81 -10.70 -13.11 -14.43
C ALA A 81 -10.13 -14.53 -14.30
N ALA A 82 -9.96 -15.02 -13.08
CA ALA A 82 -9.59 -16.40 -12.82
C ALA A 82 -10.82 -17.31 -12.90
N PRO A 83 -10.65 -18.63 -13.15
CA PRO A 83 -11.71 -19.61 -12.97
C PRO A 83 -12.27 -19.55 -11.54
N VAL A 84 -13.57 -19.79 -11.40
CA VAL A 84 -14.22 -19.86 -10.08
C VAL A 84 -13.71 -21.11 -9.34
N PRO A 85 -13.05 -20.95 -8.18
CA PRO A 85 -12.50 -22.08 -7.45
C PRO A 85 -13.61 -22.92 -6.78
N GLN A 86 -13.34 -24.21 -6.58
CA GLN A 86 -14.24 -25.11 -5.86
C GLN A 86 -13.48 -25.88 -4.77
N PRO A 87 -13.97 -25.87 -3.53
CA PRO A 87 -15.01 -25.00 -2.97
C PRO A 87 -14.51 -23.54 -2.85
N ALA A 88 -15.35 -22.57 -3.18
CA ALA A 88 -14.91 -21.18 -3.29
C ALA A 88 -14.37 -20.59 -1.98
N ASP A 89 -15.02 -20.90 -0.86
CA ASP A 89 -14.63 -20.44 0.48
C ASP A 89 -13.25 -20.92 0.94
N ALA A 90 -12.74 -22.02 0.35
CA ALA A 90 -11.38 -22.49 0.60
C ALA A 90 -10.30 -21.64 -0.10
N PHE A 91 -10.65 -20.85 -1.14
CA PHE A 91 -9.65 -20.20 -1.98
C PHE A 91 -9.79 -18.68 -2.10
N LEU A 92 -10.97 -18.12 -1.82
CA LEU A 92 -11.19 -16.68 -1.95
C LEU A 92 -10.25 -15.88 -1.02
N ILE A 93 -9.65 -14.83 -1.57
CA ILE A 93 -8.76 -13.91 -0.86
C ILE A 93 -9.55 -12.62 -0.60
N THR A 94 -9.27 -11.94 0.50
CA THR A 94 -9.86 -10.63 0.82
C THR A 94 -9.65 -9.64 -0.33
N HIS A 95 -10.63 -8.78 -0.60
CA HIS A 95 -10.67 -7.84 -1.74
C HIS A 95 -10.71 -8.51 -3.11
N THR A 96 -11.15 -9.77 -3.15
CA THR A 96 -11.49 -10.50 -4.37
C THR A 96 -12.86 -11.14 -4.21
N TRP A 97 -13.61 -11.29 -5.31
CA TRP A 97 -14.93 -11.92 -5.28
C TRP A 97 -15.28 -12.54 -6.64
N ILE A 98 -16.39 -13.25 -6.67
CA ILE A 98 -16.91 -13.92 -7.86
C ILE A 98 -17.92 -12.99 -8.55
N THR A 99 -17.71 -12.73 -9.83
CA THR A 99 -18.64 -12.05 -10.75
C THR A 99 -19.04 -13.02 -11.86
N ASP A 100 -19.91 -12.57 -12.77
CA ASP A 100 -20.26 -13.36 -13.97
C ASP A 100 -19.04 -13.61 -14.88
N ALA A 101 -18.00 -12.77 -14.79
CA ALA A 101 -16.74 -12.96 -15.50
C ALA A 101 -15.84 -14.05 -14.89
N GLY A 102 -16.06 -14.41 -13.63
CA GLY A 102 -15.23 -15.32 -12.83
C GLY A 102 -14.73 -14.68 -11.53
N TRP A 103 -13.59 -15.13 -11.04
CA TRP A 103 -12.96 -14.62 -9.81
C TRP A 103 -12.05 -13.42 -10.11
N VAL A 104 -12.40 -12.27 -9.57
CA VAL A 104 -11.78 -10.96 -9.85
C VAL A 104 -11.32 -10.25 -8.58
N SER A 105 -10.48 -9.23 -8.74
CA SER A 105 -10.04 -8.33 -7.67
C SER A 105 -10.65 -6.93 -7.84
N GLN A 106 -10.80 -6.18 -6.76
CA GLN A 106 -11.29 -4.80 -6.79
C GLN A 106 -10.29 -3.76 -7.32
N TYR A 107 -9.00 -4.12 -7.41
CA TYR A 107 -7.94 -3.15 -7.70
C TYR A 107 -7.84 -2.80 -9.17
N PRO A 108 -7.64 -1.49 -9.51
CA PRO A 108 -7.39 -1.05 -10.86
C PRO A 108 -6.10 -1.66 -11.46
N PRO A 109 -5.98 -1.77 -12.80
CA PRO A 109 -4.95 -2.58 -13.46
C PRO A 109 -3.55 -1.95 -13.54
N GLY A 110 -3.39 -0.64 -13.34
CA GLY A 110 -2.16 0.07 -13.70
C GLY A 110 -0.86 -0.49 -13.07
N GLN A 111 -0.82 -0.68 -11.77
CA GLN A 111 0.32 -1.33 -11.09
C GLN A 111 0.28 -2.85 -11.27
N THR A 112 -0.90 -3.42 -11.27
CA THR A 112 -1.11 -4.88 -11.38
C THR A 112 -0.47 -5.45 -12.65
N ILE A 113 -0.52 -4.69 -13.77
CA ILE A 113 0.16 -5.07 -15.03
C ILE A 113 1.69 -5.12 -14.86
N LEU A 114 2.29 -4.19 -14.10
CA LEU A 114 3.73 -4.23 -13.84
C LEU A 114 4.12 -5.45 -13.01
N PHE A 115 3.31 -5.81 -12.01
CA PHE A 115 3.52 -7.05 -11.27
C PHE A 115 3.32 -8.29 -12.14
N ALA A 116 2.40 -8.27 -13.10
CA ALA A 116 2.23 -9.36 -14.05
C ALA A 116 3.49 -9.57 -14.89
N VAL A 117 4.11 -8.49 -15.37
CA VAL A 117 5.41 -8.55 -16.06
C VAL A 117 6.49 -9.10 -15.13
N GLY A 118 6.53 -8.66 -13.87
CA GLY A 118 7.44 -9.19 -12.85
C GLY A 118 7.25 -10.69 -12.62
N LEU A 119 6.01 -11.18 -12.56
CA LEU A 119 5.69 -12.61 -12.41
C LEU A 119 6.16 -13.46 -13.61
N LEU A 120 6.02 -12.95 -14.83
CA LEU A 120 6.51 -13.61 -16.03
C LEU A 120 8.03 -13.78 -16.05
N THR A 121 8.74 -12.90 -15.35
CA THR A 121 10.22 -12.92 -15.24
C THR A 121 10.71 -13.44 -13.88
N HIS A 122 9.83 -13.91 -13.01
CA HIS A 122 10.12 -14.32 -11.62
C HIS A 122 10.80 -13.21 -10.78
N ALA A 123 10.49 -11.97 -11.08
CA ALA A 123 11.07 -10.77 -10.47
C ALA A 123 10.00 -9.78 -9.95
N GLU A 124 8.82 -10.27 -9.59
CA GLU A 124 7.72 -9.44 -9.05
C GLU A 124 8.13 -8.65 -7.81
N TRP A 125 9.01 -9.22 -6.99
CA TRP A 125 9.57 -8.61 -5.79
C TRP A 125 10.46 -7.39 -6.10
N LEU A 126 11.01 -7.29 -7.33
CA LEU A 126 11.91 -6.21 -7.74
C LEU A 126 11.15 -5.02 -8.36
N VAL A 127 9.87 -5.18 -8.70
CA VAL A 127 9.09 -4.13 -9.40
C VAL A 127 9.09 -2.82 -8.61
N ASN A 128 8.66 -2.84 -7.36
CA ASN A 128 8.60 -1.62 -6.54
C ASN A 128 9.99 -1.06 -6.16
N PRO A 129 11.01 -1.85 -5.81
CA PRO A 129 12.38 -1.36 -5.67
C PRO A 129 12.90 -0.61 -6.90
N LEU A 130 12.66 -1.13 -8.11
CA LEU A 130 13.04 -0.45 -9.37
C LEU A 130 12.26 0.86 -9.57
N LEU A 131 10.95 0.85 -9.33
CA LEU A 131 10.12 2.06 -9.41
C LEU A 131 10.58 3.12 -8.39
N GLY A 132 10.99 2.71 -7.19
CA GLY A 132 11.60 3.58 -6.18
C GLY A 132 12.88 4.25 -6.68
N GLY A 133 13.77 3.49 -7.31
CA GLY A 133 14.98 4.03 -7.92
C GLY A 133 14.68 4.96 -9.10
N VAL A 134 13.80 4.56 -10.01
CA VAL A 134 13.37 5.41 -11.14
C VAL A 134 12.75 6.71 -10.63
N SER A 135 11.94 6.66 -9.57
CA SER A 135 11.34 7.85 -8.96
C SER A 135 12.38 8.86 -8.46
N ALA A 136 13.54 8.39 -7.96
CA ALA A 136 14.62 9.28 -7.55
C ALA A 136 15.19 10.10 -8.73
N ILE A 137 15.41 9.47 -9.88
CA ILE A 137 15.82 10.17 -11.11
C ILE A 137 14.76 11.18 -11.54
N LEU A 138 13.49 10.77 -11.50
CA LEU A 138 12.37 11.63 -11.91
C LEU A 138 12.16 12.82 -10.96
N VAL A 139 12.36 12.65 -9.66
CA VAL A 139 12.37 13.75 -8.67
C VAL A 139 13.49 14.76 -9.01
N TYR A 140 14.69 14.28 -9.35
CA TYR A 140 15.77 15.16 -9.79
C TYR A 140 15.38 15.96 -11.03
N VAL A 141 14.82 15.30 -12.06
CA VAL A 141 14.43 15.96 -13.32
C VAL A 141 13.33 17.00 -13.07
N ALA A 142 12.29 16.65 -12.33
CA ALA A 142 11.17 17.52 -12.02
C ALA A 142 11.62 18.75 -11.18
N ALA A 143 12.40 18.51 -10.12
CA ALA A 143 12.93 19.57 -9.27
C ALA A 143 13.89 20.50 -10.03
N ARG A 144 14.71 19.96 -10.96
CA ARG A 144 15.61 20.72 -11.80
C ARG A 144 14.83 21.64 -12.74
N GLY A 145 13.75 21.16 -13.31
CA GLY A 145 12.88 21.94 -14.18
C GLY A 145 12.19 23.09 -13.46
N LEU A 146 11.80 22.90 -12.20
CA LEU A 146 11.13 23.92 -11.39
C LEU A 146 12.12 24.92 -10.76
N TYR A 147 13.25 24.46 -10.22
CA TYR A 147 14.11 25.25 -9.32
C TYR A 147 15.60 25.20 -9.63
N GLY A 148 16.00 24.50 -10.69
CA GLY A 148 17.39 24.34 -11.12
C GLY A 148 18.18 23.28 -10.34
N ASP A 149 19.39 23.02 -10.81
CA ASP A 149 20.24 21.88 -10.45
C ASP A 149 20.54 21.75 -8.96
N ARG A 150 20.86 22.86 -8.28
CA ARG A 150 21.20 22.83 -6.85
C ARG A 150 20.03 22.38 -5.96
N THR A 151 18.78 22.75 -6.29
CA THR A 151 17.59 22.28 -5.57
C THR A 151 17.30 20.83 -5.91
N ALA A 152 17.51 20.44 -7.16
CA ALA A 152 17.33 19.07 -7.62
C ALA A 152 18.27 18.08 -6.93
N LYS A 153 19.56 18.44 -6.76
CA LYS A 153 20.54 17.64 -5.99
C LYS A 153 20.08 17.42 -4.54
N ALA A 154 19.59 18.47 -3.88
CA ALA A 154 19.07 18.36 -2.53
C ALA A 154 17.77 17.51 -2.50
N ALA A 155 16.87 17.68 -3.48
CA ALA A 155 15.61 16.93 -3.54
C ALA A 155 15.86 15.43 -3.76
N VAL A 156 16.73 15.04 -4.68
CA VAL A 156 17.02 13.62 -4.91
C VAL A 156 17.72 12.99 -3.72
N PHE A 157 18.59 13.71 -3.03
CA PHE A 157 19.20 13.23 -1.79
C PHE A 157 18.15 12.98 -0.70
N LEU A 158 17.27 13.96 -0.45
CA LEU A 158 16.19 13.83 0.53
C LEU A 158 15.21 12.68 0.17
N TRP A 159 14.92 12.50 -1.12
CA TRP A 159 14.07 11.41 -1.58
C TRP A 159 14.71 10.04 -1.32
N ALA A 160 15.96 9.86 -1.72
CA ALA A 160 16.68 8.60 -1.54
C ALA A 160 16.99 8.29 -0.05
N ALA A 161 17.15 9.33 0.78
CA ALA A 161 17.37 9.20 2.21
C ALA A 161 16.07 9.12 3.03
N SER A 162 14.91 9.21 2.39
CA SER A 162 13.61 9.06 3.07
C SER A 162 13.36 7.60 3.45
N ALA A 163 13.31 7.33 4.76
CA ALA A 163 12.96 6.01 5.27
C ALA A 163 11.58 5.55 4.77
N TRP A 164 10.61 6.47 4.70
CA TRP A 164 9.28 6.15 4.20
C TRP A 164 9.28 5.71 2.74
N VAL A 165 10.03 6.41 1.88
CA VAL A 165 10.20 6.04 0.46
C VAL A 165 10.85 4.66 0.34
N MET A 166 11.88 4.40 1.13
CA MET A 166 12.59 3.12 1.16
C MET A 166 11.65 1.97 1.56
N PHE A 167 10.91 2.11 2.66
CA PHE A 167 9.96 1.07 3.10
C PHE A 167 8.81 0.87 2.12
N MET A 168 8.20 1.96 1.62
CA MET A 168 7.14 1.86 0.61
C MET A 168 7.62 1.13 -0.64
N SER A 169 8.81 1.44 -1.12
CA SER A 169 9.42 0.78 -2.29
C SER A 169 9.84 -0.67 -2.00
N GLY A 170 9.98 -1.06 -0.73
CA GLY A 170 10.22 -2.44 -0.29
C GLY A 170 8.96 -3.28 -0.09
N THR A 171 7.78 -2.81 -0.48
CA THR A 171 6.48 -3.51 -0.39
C THR A 171 5.89 -3.77 -1.77
N TYR A 172 4.74 -4.48 -1.84
CA TYR A 172 3.96 -4.64 -3.07
C TYR A 172 2.85 -3.57 -3.21
N MET A 173 2.93 -2.47 -2.47
CA MET A 173 1.90 -1.43 -2.48
C MET A 173 1.87 -0.65 -3.81
N ASN A 174 0.69 -0.45 -4.37
CA ASN A 174 0.48 0.25 -5.64
C ASN A 174 0.71 1.78 -5.59
N HIS A 175 0.91 2.34 -4.41
CA HIS A 175 1.24 3.75 -4.22
C HIS A 175 2.56 4.13 -4.91
N VAL A 176 3.54 3.20 -4.93
CA VAL A 176 4.85 3.44 -5.55
C VAL A 176 4.71 3.63 -7.06
N GLY A 177 3.91 2.79 -7.72
CA GLY A 177 3.62 2.94 -9.15
C GLY A 177 2.86 4.23 -9.47
N ALA A 178 1.82 4.55 -8.69
CA ALA A 178 1.05 5.79 -8.88
C ALA A 178 1.95 7.03 -8.79
N VAL A 179 2.83 7.10 -7.79
CA VAL A 179 3.80 8.19 -7.62
C VAL A 179 4.84 8.21 -8.74
N THR A 180 5.31 7.04 -9.17
CA THR A 180 6.27 6.97 -10.28
C THR A 180 5.66 7.47 -11.58
N TYR A 181 4.44 7.08 -11.90
CA TYR A 181 3.70 7.61 -13.05
C TYR A 181 3.46 9.12 -12.96
N ALA A 182 3.07 9.63 -11.77
CA ALA A 182 2.95 11.07 -11.54
C ALA A 182 4.26 11.81 -11.82
N LEU A 183 5.38 11.28 -11.33
CA LEU A 183 6.71 11.82 -11.55
C LEU A 183 7.14 11.77 -13.03
N VAL A 184 6.77 10.73 -13.78
CA VAL A 184 6.97 10.67 -15.24
C VAL A 184 6.26 11.85 -15.92
N ALA A 185 4.98 12.10 -15.57
CA ALA A 185 4.23 13.22 -16.12
C ALA A 185 4.88 14.58 -15.79
N TRP A 186 5.28 14.77 -14.54
CA TRP A 186 5.94 16.01 -14.10
C TRP A 186 7.31 16.19 -14.74
N ALA A 187 8.12 15.15 -14.83
CA ALA A 187 9.42 15.19 -15.48
C ALA A 187 9.31 15.48 -16.99
N ALA A 188 8.31 14.89 -17.66
CA ALA A 188 8.05 15.14 -19.07
C ALA A 188 7.65 16.60 -19.36
N LEU A 189 6.92 17.25 -18.45
CA LEU A 189 6.47 18.62 -18.63
C LEU A 189 7.46 19.66 -18.13
N TRP A 190 8.13 19.43 -16.99
CA TRP A 190 9.00 20.43 -16.35
C TRP A 190 10.47 20.26 -16.70
N GLY A 191 10.90 19.07 -17.12
CA GLY A 191 12.29 18.78 -17.50
C GLY A 191 12.77 19.49 -18.77
N PRO A 192 12.00 19.51 -19.87
CA PRO A 192 12.40 20.10 -21.13
C PRO A 192 12.43 21.63 -21.09
N ARG A 193 13.42 22.24 -21.76
CA ARG A 193 13.45 23.72 -21.96
C ARG A 193 12.29 24.20 -22.85
N ARG A 194 11.87 23.37 -23.81
CA ARG A 194 10.74 23.65 -24.72
C ARG A 194 9.85 22.41 -24.77
N LEU A 195 8.56 22.60 -24.58
CA LEU A 195 7.57 21.54 -24.74
C LEU A 195 7.44 21.13 -26.21
N ARG A 196 7.27 19.82 -26.42
CA ARG A 196 6.92 19.21 -27.69
C ARG A 196 5.68 18.34 -27.47
N LEU A 197 4.94 18.05 -28.54
CA LEU A 197 3.76 17.20 -28.47
C LEU A 197 4.04 15.87 -27.76
N ALA A 198 5.16 15.21 -28.07
CA ALA A 198 5.55 13.95 -27.45
C ALA A 198 5.67 14.02 -25.91
N HIS A 199 6.20 15.13 -25.36
CA HIS A 199 6.29 15.31 -23.91
C HIS A 199 4.91 15.40 -23.25
N VAL A 200 3.98 16.12 -23.89
CA VAL A 200 2.63 16.33 -23.37
C VAL A 200 1.79 15.08 -23.48
N VAL A 201 1.87 14.36 -24.61
CA VAL A 201 1.22 13.06 -24.80
C VAL A 201 1.77 12.04 -23.79
N ALA A 202 3.09 11.98 -23.59
CA ALA A 202 3.70 11.10 -22.58
C ALA A 202 3.23 11.45 -21.16
N ALA A 203 3.08 12.74 -20.83
CA ALA A 203 2.54 13.17 -19.55
C ALA A 203 1.07 12.75 -19.38
N GLY A 204 0.25 12.88 -20.43
CA GLY A 204 -1.14 12.42 -20.42
C GLY A 204 -1.25 10.91 -20.22
N LEU A 205 -0.42 10.13 -20.95
CA LEU A 205 -0.35 8.67 -20.78
C LEU A 205 0.02 8.29 -19.35
N ALA A 206 1.03 8.97 -18.77
CA ALA A 206 1.47 8.70 -17.41
C ALA A 206 0.42 9.09 -16.34
N LEU A 207 -0.29 10.22 -16.51
CA LEU A 207 -1.42 10.59 -15.63
C LEU A 207 -2.57 9.59 -15.74
N GLY A 208 -2.87 9.12 -16.96
CA GLY A 208 -3.82 8.03 -17.17
C GLY A 208 -3.41 6.76 -16.43
N ALA A 209 -2.14 6.35 -16.51
CA ALA A 209 -1.60 5.20 -15.81
C ALA A 209 -1.63 5.38 -14.28
N ALA A 210 -1.33 6.58 -13.76
CA ALA A 210 -1.47 6.91 -12.34
C ALA A 210 -2.93 6.74 -11.88
N THR A 211 -3.89 7.25 -12.67
CA THR A 211 -5.33 7.13 -12.40
C THR A 211 -5.81 5.69 -12.45
N ALA A 212 -5.36 4.91 -13.46
CA ALA A 212 -5.65 3.48 -13.58
C ALA A 212 -4.90 2.62 -12.54
N THR A 213 -4.03 3.20 -11.73
CA THR A 213 -3.39 2.56 -10.57
C THR A 213 -4.13 2.92 -9.29
N ARG A 214 -4.33 4.21 -9.05
CA ARG A 214 -5.02 4.80 -7.88
C ARG A 214 -5.77 6.05 -8.34
N PRO A 215 -7.10 5.99 -8.51
CA PRO A 215 -7.86 7.09 -9.09
C PRO A 215 -7.64 8.45 -8.42
N LEU A 216 -7.67 8.50 -7.09
CA LEU A 216 -7.46 9.75 -6.34
C LEU A 216 -6.03 10.28 -6.44
N ASP A 217 -5.03 9.40 -6.45
CA ASP A 217 -3.62 9.80 -6.61
C ASP A 217 -3.36 10.34 -8.02
N GLY A 218 -4.01 9.75 -9.04
CA GLY A 218 -3.96 10.26 -10.40
C GLY A 218 -4.56 11.67 -10.54
N ILE A 219 -5.71 11.91 -9.91
CA ILE A 219 -6.33 13.26 -9.84
C ILE A 219 -5.39 14.21 -9.08
N ALA A 220 -4.87 13.79 -7.93
CA ALA A 220 -3.90 14.59 -7.16
C ALA A 220 -2.66 14.96 -7.98
N ALA A 221 -2.17 14.03 -8.81
CA ALA A 221 -1.03 14.27 -9.69
C ALA A 221 -1.33 15.20 -10.87
N ALA A 222 -2.58 15.24 -11.35
CA ALA A 222 -3.01 16.13 -12.45
C ALA A 222 -3.13 17.60 -12.00
N LEU A 223 -3.54 17.86 -10.75
CA LEU A 223 -3.75 19.23 -10.26
C LEU A 223 -2.52 20.13 -10.37
N PRO A 224 -1.30 19.74 -9.95
CA PRO A 224 -0.10 20.56 -10.16
C PRO A 224 0.28 20.72 -11.65
N VAL A 225 -0.08 19.78 -12.53
CA VAL A 225 0.09 19.92 -13.98
C VAL A 225 -0.84 21.01 -14.51
N LEU A 226 -2.11 20.97 -14.14
CA LEU A 226 -3.07 22.01 -14.52
C LEU A 226 -2.66 23.40 -14.01
N ALA A 227 -2.19 23.47 -12.75
CA ALA A 227 -1.65 24.70 -12.18
C ALA A 227 -0.43 25.22 -12.95
N TRP A 228 0.47 24.34 -13.34
CA TRP A 228 1.65 24.71 -14.13
C TRP A 228 1.27 25.22 -15.52
N LEU A 229 0.33 24.58 -16.21
CA LEU A 229 -0.20 25.04 -17.50
C LEU A 229 -0.89 26.39 -17.36
N ALA A 230 -1.68 26.59 -16.29
CA ALA A 230 -2.35 27.86 -15.99
C ALA A 230 -1.37 29.02 -15.81
N VAL A 231 -0.40 28.83 -14.94
CA VAL A 231 0.60 29.85 -14.62
C VAL A 231 1.47 30.20 -15.83
N ARG A 232 1.76 29.22 -16.67
CA ARG A 232 2.50 29.40 -17.93
C ARG A 232 1.64 29.90 -19.08
N ARG A 233 0.32 29.95 -18.91
CA ARG A 233 -0.67 30.27 -19.97
C ARG A 233 -0.58 29.32 -21.17
N GLU A 234 -0.23 28.05 -20.94
CA GLU A 234 -0.01 27.01 -21.96
C GLU A 234 -1.23 26.09 -22.13
N TRP A 235 -2.46 26.63 -21.99
CA TRP A 235 -3.72 25.89 -22.08
C TRP A 235 -3.93 25.14 -23.40
N ARG A 236 -3.26 25.60 -24.48
CA ARG A 236 -3.28 24.94 -25.78
C ARG A 236 -2.87 23.46 -25.74
N TRP A 237 -2.15 23.05 -24.68
CA TRP A 237 -1.70 21.68 -24.52
C TRP A 237 -2.71 20.76 -23.86
N LEU A 238 -3.84 21.25 -23.33
CA LEU A 238 -4.86 20.42 -22.68
C LEU A 238 -5.43 19.32 -23.61
N PRO A 239 -5.77 19.58 -24.89
CA PRO A 239 -6.25 18.54 -25.78
C PRO A 239 -5.21 17.42 -25.98
N SER A 240 -3.92 17.78 -26.11
CA SER A 240 -2.85 16.80 -26.28
C SER A 240 -2.60 15.99 -25.02
N LEU A 241 -2.74 16.60 -23.83
CA LEU A 241 -2.67 15.91 -22.54
C LEU A 241 -3.81 14.90 -22.40
N ALA A 242 -5.04 15.30 -22.73
CA ALA A 242 -6.22 14.43 -22.73
C ALA A 242 -6.06 13.28 -23.74
N LEU A 243 -5.58 13.58 -24.96
CA LEU A 243 -5.31 12.57 -25.99
C LEU A 243 -4.28 11.54 -25.51
N GLY A 244 -3.26 11.96 -24.75
CA GLY A 244 -2.28 11.04 -24.14
C GLY A 244 -2.90 10.09 -23.13
N GLY A 245 -3.86 10.57 -22.32
CA GLY A 245 -4.55 9.75 -21.31
C GLY A 245 -5.62 8.81 -21.87
N LEU A 246 -6.16 9.14 -23.06
CA LEU A 246 -7.30 8.42 -23.65
C LEU A 246 -7.05 6.91 -23.86
N PRO A 247 -5.89 6.45 -24.38
CA PRO A 247 -5.65 5.01 -24.56
C PRO A 247 -5.73 4.23 -23.23
N VAL A 248 -5.23 4.81 -22.13
CA VAL A 248 -5.32 4.17 -20.82
C VAL A 248 -6.76 4.16 -20.32
N ALA A 249 -7.50 5.25 -20.49
CA ALA A 249 -8.90 5.33 -20.08
C ALA A 249 -9.76 4.30 -20.83
N VAL A 250 -9.53 4.14 -22.14
CA VAL A 250 -10.23 3.15 -22.98
C VAL A 250 -9.86 1.73 -22.54
N ALA A 251 -8.58 1.44 -22.35
CA ALA A 251 -8.14 0.11 -21.93
C ALA A 251 -8.69 -0.25 -20.54
N TRP A 252 -8.65 0.68 -19.58
CA TRP A 252 -9.20 0.48 -18.25
C TRP A 252 -10.72 0.34 -18.26
N GLY A 253 -11.42 1.17 -19.04
CA GLY A 253 -12.88 1.03 -19.24
C GLY A 253 -13.26 -0.33 -19.84
N TYR A 254 -12.49 -0.83 -20.81
CA TYR A 254 -12.68 -2.17 -21.36
C TYR A 254 -12.50 -3.27 -20.30
N ILE A 255 -11.44 -3.18 -19.49
CA ILE A 255 -11.18 -4.12 -18.38
C ILE A 255 -12.35 -4.10 -17.38
N ASN A 256 -12.79 -2.92 -16.94
CA ASN A 256 -13.92 -2.76 -16.03
C ASN A 256 -15.21 -3.36 -16.61
N TRP A 257 -15.47 -3.08 -17.88
CA TRP A 257 -16.64 -3.65 -18.55
C TRP A 257 -16.62 -5.19 -18.54
N ARG A 258 -15.45 -5.77 -18.84
CA ARG A 258 -15.30 -7.23 -18.87
C ARG A 258 -15.37 -7.87 -17.47
N MET A 259 -14.91 -7.18 -16.41
CA MET A 259 -14.86 -7.70 -15.05
C MET A 259 -16.14 -7.40 -14.25
N TYR A 260 -16.72 -6.21 -14.44
CA TYR A 260 -17.79 -5.67 -13.61
C TYR A 260 -19.07 -5.30 -14.38
N GLY A 261 -19.11 -5.53 -15.69
CA GLY A 261 -20.27 -5.30 -16.54
C GLY A 261 -20.46 -3.87 -17.05
N HIS A 262 -19.70 -2.88 -16.56
CA HIS A 262 -19.82 -1.49 -17.02
C HIS A 262 -18.45 -0.77 -17.02
N PRO A 263 -18.12 0.03 -18.08
CA PRO A 263 -16.79 0.62 -18.22
C PRO A 263 -16.40 1.63 -17.16
N LEU A 264 -17.36 2.31 -16.54
CA LEU A 264 -17.11 3.33 -15.50
C LEU A 264 -17.25 2.79 -14.07
N THR A 265 -17.59 1.54 -13.88
CA THR A 265 -17.69 0.92 -12.56
C THR A 265 -16.30 0.63 -12.02
N LEU A 266 -15.97 1.22 -10.89
CA LEU A 266 -14.74 0.91 -10.17
C LEU A 266 -14.91 -0.39 -9.39
N GLY A 267 -13.88 -1.23 -9.35
CA GLY A 267 -13.91 -2.48 -8.60
C GLY A 267 -14.24 -2.30 -7.12
N TYR A 268 -13.85 -1.18 -6.51
CA TYR A 268 -14.19 -0.82 -5.13
C TYR A 268 -15.71 -0.71 -4.91
N THR A 269 -16.40 0.02 -5.80
CA THR A 269 -17.85 0.20 -5.72
C THR A 269 -18.61 -1.03 -6.24
N ALA A 270 -18.02 -1.80 -7.17
CA ALA A 270 -18.58 -3.07 -7.61
C ALA A 270 -18.62 -4.11 -6.48
N MET A 271 -17.59 -4.13 -5.63
CA MET A 271 -17.46 -5.09 -4.52
C MET A 271 -18.27 -4.65 -3.29
N TYR A 272 -18.13 -3.41 -2.87
CA TYR A 272 -18.63 -2.92 -1.58
C TYR A 272 -19.78 -1.91 -1.66
N GLY A 273 -20.28 -1.65 -2.85
CA GLY A 273 -21.36 -0.70 -3.05
C GLY A 273 -20.91 0.77 -3.15
N PRO A 274 -21.88 1.70 -3.34
CA PRO A 274 -21.62 3.13 -3.47
C PRO A 274 -21.05 3.76 -2.21
N GLU A 275 -21.22 3.15 -1.06
CA GLU A 275 -20.69 3.57 0.25
C GLU A 275 -19.15 3.56 0.29
N HIS A 276 -18.51 2.88 -0.66
CA HIS A 276 -17.06 2.96 -0.85
C HIS A 276 -16.61 4.27 -1.52
N GLY A 277 -17.55 5.07 -2.01
CA GLY A 277 -17.31 6.35 -2.68
C GLY A 277 -16.75 7.45 -1.75
N LEU A 278 -16.62 8.64 -2.34
CA LEU A 278 -16.21 9.84 -1.61
C LEU A 278 -17.43 10.52 -0.96
N GLY A 279 -17.20 11.19 0.15
CA GLY A 279 -18.21 11.99 0.83
C GLY A 279 -18.37 11.61 2.31
N PHE A 280 -19.28 12.32 2.97
CA PHE A 280 -19.62 12.09 4.38
C PHE A 280 -20.92 11.29 4.45
N HIS A 281 -20.80 10.01 4.63
CA HIS A 281 -21.89 9.05 4.64
C HIS A 281 -21.51 7.85 5.54
N THR A 282 -22.34 6.86 5.63
CA THR A 282 -21.99 5.58 6.23
C THR A 282 -20.94 4.87 5.35
N ASP A 283 -19.84 4.44 5.94
CA ASP A 283 -18.78 3.73 5.21
C ASP A 283 -19.21 2.30 4.80
N PRO A 284 -18.46 1.60 3.97
CA PRO A 284 -18.79 0.24 3.54
C PRO A 284 -18.92 -0.77 4.69
N TRP A 285 -18.48 -0.42 5.88
CA TRP A 285 -18.54 -1.24 7.08
C TRP A 285 -19.69 -0.88 8.01
N GLY A 286 -20.57 0.03 7.57
CA GLY A 286 -21.74 0.47 8.35
C GLY A 286 -21.43 1.48 9.45
N LEU A 287 -20.24 2.10 9.44
CA LEU A 287 -19.85 3.14 10.41
C LEU A 287 -20.04 4.54 9.83
N PRO A 288 -20.51 5.51 10.64
CA PRO A 288 -20.68 6.87 10.15
C PRO A 288 -19.31 7.54 9.90
N PHE A 289 -19.11 8.05 8.69
CA PHE A 289 -17.96 8.88 8.35
C PHE A 289 -18.37 10.35 8.30
N THR A 290 -17.86 11.14 9.22
CA THR A 290 -18.27 12.56 9.43
C THR A 290 -17.10 13.51 9.16
N PRO A 291 -17.35 14.83 8.94
CA PRO A 291 -16.29 15.83 8.83
C PRO A 291 -15.32 15.85 10.03
N LEU A 292 -15.81 15.56 11.23
CA LEU A 292 -14.96 15.50 12.44
C LEU A 292 -14.00 14.30 12.40
N ILE A 293 -14.48 13.14 11.96
CA ILE A 293 -13.63 11.95 11.76
C ILE A 293 -12.61 12.22 10.67
N ALA A 294 -13.01 12.84 9.56
CA ALA A 294 -12.10 13.24 8.48
C ALA A 294 -11.00 14.19 8.98
N LEU A 295 -11.36 15.18 9.80
CA LEU A 295 -10.40 16.11 10.42
C LEU A 295 -9.43 15.38 11.35
N SER A 296 -9.94 14.46 12.17
CA SER A 296 -9.12 13.61 13.04
C SER A 296 -8.14 12.75 12.24
N ASN A 297 -8.60 12.12 11.16
CA ASN A 297 -7.76 11.34 10.25
C ASN A 297 -6.69 12.21 9.58
N ALA A 298 -7.04 13.39 9.09
CA ALA A 298 -6.11 14.34 8.49
C ALA A 298 -5.05 14.81 9.50
N ALA A 299 -5.44 15.16 10.71
CA ALA A 299 -4.51 15.55 11.78
C ALA A 299 -3.57 14.41 12.16
N ALA A 300 -4.08 13.18 12.25
CA ALA A 300 -3.27 11.99 12.51
C ALA A 300 -2.29 11.70 11.36
N ALA A 301 -2.72 11.89 10.10
CA ALA A 301 -1.87 11.71 8.92
C ALA A 301 -0.73 12.75 8.89
N VAL A 302 -1.02 14.03 9.15
CA VAL A 302 -0.01 15.10 9.22
C VAL A 302 0.97 14.85 10.37
N ARG A 303 0.49 14.44 11.55
CA ARG A 303 1.36 14.08 12.67
C ARG A 303 2.31 12.93 12.30
N ARG A 304 1.80 11.88 11.67
CA ARG A 304 2.61 10.74 11.20
C ARG A 304 3.58 11.15 10.09
N LEU A 305 3.17 11.99 9.16
CA LEU A 305 4.04 12.51 8.10
C LEU A 305 5.29 13.22 8.66
N ASN A 306 5.14 13.97 9.76
CA ASN A 306 6.26 14.63 10.45
C ASN A 306 7.31 13.65 10.98
N ILE A 307 6.93 12.39 11.22
CA ILE A 307 7.82 11.36 11.72
C ILE A 307 8.35 10.52 10.55
N TYR A 308 7.45 9.94 9.77
CA TYR A 308 7.77 8.91 8.77
C TYR A 308 8.55 9.43 7.56
N LEU A 309 8.37 10.71 7.17
CA LEU A 309 8.97 11.22 5.93
C LEU A 309 10.50 11.05 5.92
N PHE A 310 11.17 11.30 7.03
CA PHE A 310 12.63 11.21 7.12
C PHE A 310 13.14 10.38 8.31
N GLU A 311 12.30 10.02 9.26
CA GLU A 311 12.70 9.37 10.54
C GLU A 311 13.84 10.11 11.24
N TRP A 312 13.84 11.43 11.22
CA TRP A 312 14.82 12.23 11.93
C TRP A 312 14.22 12.90 13.19
N PRO A 313 15.03 13.40 14.13
CA PRO A 313 14.53 13.92 15.41
C PRO A 313 13.85 15.30 15.33
N LEU A 314 13.75 15.87 14.13
CA LEU A 314 13.05 17.13 13.82
C LEU A 314 11.71 16.83 13.16
N PRO A 315 10.66 17.66 13.40
CA PRO A 315 9.45 17.56 12.59
C PRO A 315 9.78 17.77 11.11
N ALA A 316 9.44 16.81 10.26
CA ALA A 316 9.82 16.83 8.84
C ALA A 316 9.29 18.06 8.09
N LEU A 317 8.14 18.60 8.51
CA LEU A 317 7.52 19.78 7.89
C LEU A 317 8.09 21.11 8.43
N LEU A 318 8.89 21.11 9.49
CA LEU A 318 9.42 22.34 10.10
C LEU A 318 10.18 23.23 9.12
N PRO A 319 11.14 22.73 8.29
CA PRO A 319 11.82 23.57 7.31
C PRO A 319 10.86 24.22 6.31
N LEU A 320 9.84 23.48 5.88
CA LEU A 320 8.81 23.97 4.96
C LEU A 320 7.96 25.08 5.60
N ILE A 321 7.54 24.90 6.86
CA ILE A 321 6.75 25.90 7.59
C ILE A 321 7.57 27.20 7.77
N LEU A 322 8.82 27.08 8.21
CA LEU A 322 9.71 28.23 8.37
C LEU A 322 9.91 28.98 7.04
N TRP A 323 10.14 28.26 5.94
CA TRP A 323 10.24 28.85 4.63
C TRP A 323 8.92 29.50 4.20
N ALA A 324 7.79 28.84 4.41
CA ALA A 324 6.47 29.36 4.05
C ALA A 324 6.13 30.67 4.78
N VAL A 325 6.55 30.82 6.03
CA VAL A 325 6.28 32.01 6.86
C VAL A 325 7.28 33.15 6.57
N PHE A 326 8.57 32.84 6.49
CA PHE A 326 9.62 33.87 6.51
C PHE A 326 10.26 34.17 5.16
N ALA A 327 10.08 33.35 4.12
CA ALA A 327 10.64 33.63 2.82
C ALA A 327 9.84 34.72 2.08
N ARG A 328 10.50 35.84 1.77
CA ARG A 328 9.87 36.99 1.09
C ARG A 328 9.76 36.81 -0.42
N HIS A 329 10.75 36.14 -1.04
CA HIS A 329 10.77 35.92 -2.49
C HIS A 329 10.09 34.59 -2.84
N ARG A 330 9.04 34.68 -3.63
CA ARG A 330 8.27 33.54 -4.13
C ARG A 330 8.66 33.28 -5.60
N HIS A 331 8.70 32.00 -5.95
CA HIS A 331 8.88 31.53 -7.31
C HIS A 331 7.56 30.97 -7.83
N VAL A 332 7.29 31.11 -9.11
CA VAL A 332 6.07 30.56 -9.73
C VAL A 332 5.90 29.07 -9.46
N GLY A 333 7.00 28.32 -9.46
CA GLY A 333 6.99 26.91 -9.07
C GLY A 333 6.47 26.63 -7.66
N ASP A 334 6.50 27.62 -6.75
CA ASP A 334 6.02 27.45 -5.37
C ASP A 334 4.50 27.24 -5.33
N ILE A 335 3.76 27.81 -6.30
CA ILE A 335 2.30 27.60 -6.44
C ILE A 335 2.03 26.14 -6.88
N VAL A 336 2.79 25.67 -7.88
CA VAL A 336 2.65 24.30 -8.41
C VAL A 336 2.93 23.26 -7.31
N VAL A 337 3.99 23.49 -6.54
CA VAL A 337 4.39 22.61 -5.45
C VAL A 337 3.38 22.66 -4.30
N ALA A 338 2.87 23.84 -3.94
CA ALA A 338 1.83 23.98 -2.90
C ALA A 338 0.54 23.21 -3.28
N ILE A 339 0.09 23.34 -4.53
CA ILE A 339 -1.06 22.57 -5.03
C ILE A 339 -0.78 21.09 -4.97
N GLY A 340 0.41 20.62 -5.40
CA GLY A 340 0.78 19.21 -5.34
C GLY A 340 0.89 18.66 -3.92
N ILE A 341 1.28 19.49 -2.93
CA ILE A 341 1.28 19.09 -1.50
C ILE A 341 -0.16 18.95 -0.98
N LEU A 342 -1.05 19.87 -1.33
CA LEU A 342 -2.41 19.92 -0.80
C LEU A 342 -3.38 18.98 -1.52
N ALA A 343 -3.09 18.59 -2.75
CA ALA A 343 -4.02 17.82 -3.60
C ALA A 343 -4.45 16.49 -2.95
N ALA A 344 -3.50 15.65 -2.53
CA ALA A 344 -3.83 14.38 -1.90
C ALA A 344 -4.54 14.58 -0.53
N PRO A 345 -4.06 15.41 0.42
CA PRO A 345 -4.78 15.70 1.65
C PRO A 345 -6.22 16.17 1.44
N LEU A 346 -6.47 17.03 0.46
CA LEU A 346 -7.82 17.54 0.17
C LEU A 346 -8.73 16.44 -0.39
N LEU A 347 -8.25 15.62 -1.31
CA LEU A 347 -9.04 14.53 -1.87
C LEU A 347 -9.33 13.43 -0.84
N TYR A 348 -8.33 13.02 -0.08
CA TYR A 348 -8.49 12.00 0.96
C TYR A 348 -9.22 12.51 2.21
N PHE A 349 -9.45 13.80 2.38
CA PHE A 349 -10.34 14.34 3.41
C PHE A 349 -11.79 13.85 3.26
N PHE A 350 -12.19 13.55 2.03
CA PHE A 350 -13.53 13.02 1.72
C PHE A 350 -13.55 11.49 1.60
N TYR A 351 -12.46 10.80 1.97
CA TYR A 351 -12.37 9.36 1.88
C TYR A 351 -12.36 8.73 3.28
N TRP A 352 -13.25 7.80 3.50
CA TRP A 352 -13.56 7.23 4.81
C TRP A 352 -12.40 6.47 5.48
N HIS A 353 -11.53 5.81 4.73
CA HIS A 353 -10.43 5.01 5.28
C HIS A 353 -9.20 5.85 5.59
N SER A 354 -8.56 5.59 6.74
CA SER A 354 -7.42 6.39 7.22
C SER A 354 -6.07 6.07 6.54
N GLY A 355 -5.85 4.85 6.09
CA GLY A 355 -4.64 4.44 5.36
C GLY A 355 -3.33 4.61 6.12
N PHE A 356 -3.23 4.16 7.38
CA PHE A 356 -2.09 4.47 8.26
C PHE A 356 -0.93 3.47 8.23
N TYR A 357 -0.93 2.45 7.39
CA TYR A 357 0.17 1.50 7.27
C TYR A 357 0.56 1.26 5.79
N PRO A 358 1.85 1.20 5.44
CA PRO A 358 3.03 1.68 6.20
C PRO A 358 3.13 3.22 6.17
N GLY A 359 3.03 3.85 7.34
CA GLY A 359 2.94 5.30 7.46
C GLY A 359 1.60 5.86 6.94
N PRO A 360 1.48 7.18 6.70
CA PRO A 360 0.28 7.81 6.16
C PRO A 360 0.18 7.62 4.64
N ARG A 361 0.00 6.37 4.19
CA ARG A 361 0.16 5.95 2.78
C ARG A 361 -0.70 6.72 1.78
N PHE A 362 -1.89 7.20 2.18
CA PHE A 362 -2.75 7.98 1.29
C PHE A 362 -2.21 9.38 0.98
N TYR A 363 -1.25 9.86 1.78
CA TYR A 363 -0.54 11.10 1.50
C TYR A 363 0.77 10.87 0.72
N TYR A 364 1.06 9.62 0.32
CA TYR A 364 2.29 9.29 -0.40
C TYR A 364 2.37 9.98 -1.77
N ALA A 365 1.22 10.26 -2.41
CA ALA A 365 1.16 11.04 -3.64
C ALA A 365 1.70 12.47 -3.50
N ALA A 366 1.66 13.05 -2.28
CA ALA A 366 2.24 14.37 -2.00
C ALA A 366 3.74 14.31 -1.65
N ALA A 367 4.30 13.14 -1.36
CA ALA A 367 5.68 12.99 -0.87
C ALA A 367 6.74 13.61 -1.80
N PRO A 368 6.70 13.47 -3.15
CA PRO A 368 7.68 14.10 -4.01
C PRO A 368 7.65 15.64 -3.91
N MET A 369 6.44 16.22 -3.83
CA MET A 369 6.28 17.67 -3.70
C MET A 369 6.76 18.18 -2.34
N LEU A 370 6.50 17.43 -1.27
CA LEU A 370 7.01 17.71 0.07
C LEU A 370 8.55 17.71 0.10
N VAL A 371 9.16 16.71 -0.53
CA VAL A 371 10.63 16.61 -0.62
C VAL A 371 11.22 17.75 -1.44
N ILE A 372 10.63 18.09 -2.59
CA ILE A 372 11.07 19.24 -3.42
C ILE A 372 10.92 20.56 -2.65
N ALA A 373 9.81 20.75 -1.94
CA ALA A 373 9.58 21.95 -1.11
C ALA A 373 10.58 22.02 0.05
N THR A 374 10.86 20.89 0.72
CA THR A 374 11.87 20.82 1.79
C THR A 374 13.27 21.15 1.25
N ALA A 375 13.66 20.63 0.08
CA ALA A 375 14.91 20.99 -0.57
C ALA A 375 14.99 22.50 -0.89
N ARG A 376 13.87 23.08 -1.34
CA ARG A 376 13.75 24.53 -1.58
C ARG A 376 13.89 25.33 -0.28
N ALA A 377 13.25 24.86 0.81
CA ALA A 377 13.32 25.46 2.14
C ALA A 377 14.75 25.43 2.72
N TRP A 378 15.44 24.29 2.61
CA TRP A 378 16.83 24.16 3.01
C TRP A 378 17.75 25.12 2.26
N ARG A 379 17.58 25.27 0.96
CA ARG A 379 18.35 26.22 0.16
C ARG A 379 18.11 27.67 0.58
N TRP A 380 16.87 28.01 0.89
CA TRP A 380 16.55 29.34 1.44
C TRP A 380 17.24 29.54 2.79
N GLY A 381 17.08 28.59 3.72
CA GLY A 381 17.74 28.62 5.04
C GLY A 381 19.26 28.75 4.93
N TRP A 382 19.87 28.00 4.01
CA TRP A 382 21.29 28.09 3.69
C TRP A 382 21.69 29.49 3.23
N THR A 383 20.91 30.11 2.34
CA THR A 383 21.17 31.47 1.84
C THR A 383 21.06 32.50 2.96
N VAL A 384 20.08 32.36 3.85
CA VAL A 384 19.93 33.23 5.03
C VAL A 384 21.10 33.04 5.99
N ALA A 385 21.47 31.81 6.28
CA ALA A 385 22.58 31.47 7.18
C ALA A 385 23.92 32.04 6.67
N ARG A 386 24.19 31.97 5.36
CA ARG A 386 25.40 32.54 4.76
C ARG A 386 25.47 34.09 4.82
N ARG A 387 24.32 34.75 4.79
CA ARG A 387 24.26 36.22 4.91
C ARG A 387 24.45 36.71 6.34
N LYS A 388 24.20 35.86 7.32
CA LYS A 388 24.35 36.19 8.74
C LYS A 388 25.81 36.08 9.15
N ARG A 389 26.55 37.20 9.05
CA ARG A 389 27.94 37.26 9.51
C ARG A 389 28.01 37.27 11.04
N SER A 390 28.89 36.46 11.59
CA SER A 390 29.23 36.43 13.01
C SER A 390 30.71 36.09 13.15
N ASN A 391 31.39 36.77 14.06
CA ASN A 391 32.82 36.52 14.38
C ASN A 391 33.00 35.22 15.17
N HIS A 392 31.94 34.63 15.67
CA HIS A 392 32.00 33.46 16.59
C HIS A 392 31.36 32.20 16.01
N VAL A 393 30.48 32.29 15.01
CA VAL A 393 29.71 31.13 14.51
C VAL A 393 29.49 31.22 13.00
N ARG A 394 29.82 30.18 12.28
CA ARG A 394 29.49 29.95 10.87
C ARG A 394 28.11 29.30 10.76
N TRP A 395 27.06 30.12 10.59
CA TRP A 395 25.67 29.63 10.55
C TRP A 395 25.35 28.70 9.37
N ASP A 396 26.05 28.85 8.25
CA ASP A 396 25.94 27.93 7.11
C ASP A 396 26.47 26.54 7.47
N VAL A 397 27.61 26.46 8.14
CA VAL A 397 28.15 25.18 8.61
C VAL A 397 27.31 24.61 9.75
N THR A 398 26.81 25.48 10.67
CA THR A 398 25.85 25.06 11.71
C THR A 398 24.65 24.31 11.11
N LEU A 399 24.04 24.89 10.08
CA LEU A 399 22.88 24.28 9.41
C LEU A 399 23.25 22.94 8.73
N ALA A 400 24.40 22.88 8.04
CA ALA A 400 24.87 21.67 7.39
C ALA A 400 25.17 20.54 8.42
N THR A 401 25.90 20.88 9.49
CA THR A 401 26.23 19.92 10.55
C THR A 401 24.95 19.43 11.24
N ALA A 402 24.02 20.33 11.54
CA ALA A 402 22.73 19.97 12.12
C ALA A 402 21.94 19.00 11.21
N ALA A 403 21.94 19.22 9.91
CA ALA A 403 21.29 18.33 8.95
C ALA A 403 21.95 16.93 8.94
N VAL A 404 23.28 16.89 8.85
CA VAL A 404 24.02 15.61 8.88
C VAL A 404 23.75 14.85 10.19
N VAL A 405 23.83 15.54 11.33
CA VAL A 405 23.56 14.93 12.65
C VAL A 405 22.12 14.43 12.73
N ALA A 406 21.15 15.18 12.22
CA ALA A 406 19.74 14.74 12.21
C ALA A 406 19.55 13.45 11.39
N PHE A 407 20.17 13.36 10.21
CA PHE A 407 20.14 12.14 9.40
C PHE A 407 20.85 10.97 10.08
N VAL A 408 22.07 11.17 10.56
CA VAL A 408 22.82 10.11 11.25
C VAL A 408 22.06 9.61 12.48
N TRP A 409 21.51 10.53 13.28
CA TRP A 409 20.66 10.16 14.41
C TRP A 409 19.45 9.33 13.99
N GLY A 410 18.72 9.79 12.96
CA GLY A 410 17.57 9.07 12.44
C GLY A 410 17.92 7.65 11.99
N TRP A 411 18.97 7.52 11.20
CA TRP A 411 19.41 6.24 10.65
C TRP A 411 19.99 5.27 11.70
N VAL A 412 20.60 5.80 12.76
CA VAL A 412 21.22 4.97 13.80
C VAL A 412 20.25 4.62 14.93
N THR A 413 19.26 5.49 15.22
CA THR A 413 18.38 5.30 16.39
C THR A 413 16.92 5.05 16.03
N LEU A 414 16.35 5.84 15.10
CA LEU A 414 14.91 5.79 14.80
C LEU A 414 14.58 4.77 13.72
N LEU A 415 15.41 4.67 12.68
CA LEU A 415 15.22 3.72 11.61
C LEU A 415 15.31 2.26 12.07
N PRO A 416 16.28 1.84 12.94
CA PRO A 416 16.28 0.49 13.49
C PRO A 416 15.02 0.15 14.28
N ALA A 417 14.50 1.09 15.08
CA ALA A 417 13.25 0.90 15.80
C ALA A 417 12.06 0.71 14.85
N ARG A 418 12.00 1.50 13.75
CA ARG A 418 10.99 1.32 12.69
C ARG A 418 11.13 -0.01 11.97
N TRP A 419 12.37 -0.40 11.69
CA TRP A 419 12.71 -1.68 11.10
C TRP A 419 12.19 -2.85 11.96
N ASP A 420 12.44 -2.81 13.27
CA ASP A 420 11.98 -3.85 14.19
C ASP A 420 10.46 -3.91 14.29
N ILE A 421 9.77 -2.76 14.31
CA ILE A 421 8.30 -2.69 14.30
C ILE A 421 7.73 -3.39 13.05
N TYR A 422 8.30 -3.14 11.87
CA TYR A 422 7.82 -3.76 10.65
C TYR A 422 8.22 -5.23 10.55
N ARG A 423 9.41 -5.58 11.03
CA ARG A 423 9.92 -6.95 11.03
C ARG A 423 9.24 -7.82 12.10
N SER A 424 8.95 -7.30 13.27
CA SER A 424 8.29 -8.03 14.37
C SER A 424 6.79 -8.21 14.15
N GLY A 425 6.24 -7.65 13.08
CA GLY A 425 4.86 -7.91 12.66
C GLY A 425 4.56 -9.41 12.58
N LEU A 426 3.40 -9.73 12.12
CA LEU A 426 2.78 -11.06 12.09
C LEU A 426 3.76 -12.19 11.73
N SER A 427 3.86 -13.19 12.58
CA SER A 427 4.83 -14.30 12.45
C SER A 427 4.73 -15.04 11.10
N SER A 428 3.52 -15.17 10.57
CA SER A 428 3.22 -15.79 9.28
C SER A 428 3.92 -15.17 8.08
N LEU A 429 4.18 -13.84 8.13
CA LEU A 429 4.81 -13.11 7.04
C LEU A 429 6.25 -13.53 6.78
N LYS A 430 6.90 -14.20 7.75
CA LYS A 430 8.32 -14.57 7.68
C LYS A 430 8.55 -15.98 7.16
N HIS A 431 7.50 -16.75 6.94
CA HIS A 431 7.60 -18.17 6.63
C HIS A 431 7.23 -18.46 5.17
N HIS A 432 7.92 -19.42 4.59
CA HIS A 432 7.74 -19.88 3.22
C HIS A 432 7.49 -21.39 3.22
N PRO A 433 6.26 -21.86 3.47
CA PRO A 433 5.96 -23.28 3.53
C PRO A 433 6.30 -24.02 2.23
N GLU A 434 6.21 -23.34 1.08
CA GLU A 434 6.62 -23.92 -0.21
C GLU A 434 8.13 -24.23 -0.28
N ARG A 435 8.97 -23.44 0.36
CA ARG A 435 10.43 -23.71 0.42
C ARG A 435 10.72 -24.89 1.34
N LEU A 436 10.03 -24.95 2.49
CA LEU A 436 10.17 -26.05 3.44
C LEU A 436 9.73 -27.39 2.83
N LEU A 437 8.63 -27.41 2.08
CA LEU A 437 8.15 -28.58 1.35
C LEU A 437 9.13 -29.02 0.26
N LYS A 438 9.63 -28.09 -0.54
CA LYS A 438 10.64 -28.38 -1.57
C LYS A 438 11.92 -28.96 -0.98
N GLN A 439 12.39 -28.46 0.17
CA GLN A 439 13.55 -29.02 0.89
C GLN A 439 13.30 -30.45 1.36
N ARG A 440 12.06 -30.83 1.62
CA ARG A 440 11.64 -32.20 1.94
C ARG A 440 11.38 -33.08 0.72
N GLY A 441 11.68 -32.57 -0.50
CA GLY A 441 11.44 -33.28 -1.76
C GLY A 441 9.97 -33.29 -2.21
N VAL A 442 9.09 -32.51 -1.57
CA VAL A 442 7.67 -32.43 -1.92
C VAL A 442 7.47 -31.39 -3.01
N SER A 443 7.06 -31.84 -4.19
CA SER A 443 6.79 -30.97 -5.34
C SER A 443 5.29 -30.74 -5.60
N GLN A 444 4.43 -31.59 -5.03
CA GLN A 444 2.98 -31.52 -5.19
C GLN A 444 2.31 -31.83 -3.86
N ALA A 445 1.56 -30.86 -3.32
CA ALA A 445 0.85 -30.99 -2.06
C ALA A 445 -0.31 -30.02 -1.95
N LEU A 446 -1.31 -30.39 -1.18
CA LEU A 446 -2.31 -29.48 -0.64
C LEU A 446 -1.85 -28.99 0.74
N VAL A 447 -1.75 -27.68 0.92
CA VAL A 447 -1.41 -27.05 2.21
C VAL A 447 -2.62 -26.32 2.73
N ILE A 448 -3.21 -26.83 3.81
CA ILE A 448 -4.32 -26.15 4.48
C ILE A 448 -3.81 -25.19 5.55
N ILE A 449 -4.39 -24.00 5.56
CA ILE A 449 -3.97 -22.90 6.42
C ILE A 449 -5.20 -22.38 7.18
N PRO A 450 -5.22 -22.48 8.52
CA PRO A 450 -6.31 -21.94 9.31
C PRO A 450 -6.32 -20.41 9.27
N GLU A 451 -7.51 -19.83 9.30
CA GLU A 451 -7.75 -18.39 9.41
C GLU A 451 -8.68 -18.08 10.59
N SER A 452 -8.92 -16.79 10.83
CA SER A 452 -9.87 -16.34 11.83
C SER A 452 -11.28 -16.87 11.56
N TRP A 453 -12.04 -17.04 12.62
CA TRP A 453 -13.45 -17.43 12.51
C TRP A 453 -14.25 -16.43 11.66
N GLY A 454 -14.02 -15.12 11.86
CA GLY A 454 -14.64 -14.08 11.06
C GLY A 454 -14.36 -14.22 9.56
N SER A 455 -13.13 -14.51 9.19
CA SER A 455 -12.75 -14.75 7.78
C SER A 455 -13.52 -15.91 7.16
N ARG A 456 -13.78 -16.98 7.94
CA ARG A 456 -14.54 -18.14 7.49
C ARG A 456 -16.04 -17.86 7.39
N ILE A 457 -16.62 -17.09 8.31
CA ILE A 457 -18.00 -16.60 8.21
C ILE A 457 -18.18 -15.81 6.91
N VAL A 458 -17.34 -14.81 6.69
CA VAL A 458 -17.41 -13.92 5.53
C VAL A 458 -17.29 -14.71 4.22
N THR A 459 -16.27 -15.55 4.09
CA THR A 459 -16.05 -16.30 2.85
C THR A 459 -17.09 -17.42 2.64
N GLY A 460 -17.63 -17.96 3.70
CA GLY A 460 -18.76 -18.91 3.66
C GLY A 460 -20.01 -18.25 3.06
N LEU A 461 -20.35 -17.04 3.50
CA LEU A 461 -21.48 -16.28 2.96
C LEU A 461 -21.23 -15.83 1.50
N TRP A 462 -19.98 -15.46 1.15
CA TRP A 462 -19.63 -15.19 -0.25
C TRP A 462 -19.80 -16.41 -1.15
N ARG A 463 -19.40 -17.60 -0.69
CA ARG A 463 -19.63 -18.85 -1.41
C ARG A 463 -21.11 -19.08 -1.71
N LEU A 464 -22.01 -18.70 -0.80
CA LEU A 464 -23.45 -18.79 -0.96
C LEU A 464 -24.03 -17.71 -1.89
N GLY A 465 -23.20 -16.81 -2.42
CA GLY A 465 -23.56 -15.76 -3.37
C GLY A 465 -24.03 -14.46 -2.75
N ALA A 466 -23.88 -14.28 -1.43
CA ALA A 466 -24.16 -12.98 -0.80
C ALA A 466 -23.17 -11.92 -1.29
N PRO A 467 -23.64 -10.68 -1.59
CA PRO A 467 -22.79 -9.58 -2.03
C PRO A 467 -21.76 -9.21 -0.93
N PRO A 468 -20.48 -8.98 -1.29
CA PRO A 468 -19.44 -8.69 -0.32
C PRO A 468 -19.75 -7.52 0.61
N GLY A 469 -20.29 -6.41 0.10
CA GLY A 469 -20.67 -5.26 0.92
C GLY A 469 -21.75 -5.58 1.96
N LEU A 470 -22.78 -6.36 1.58
CA LEU A 470 -23.83 -6.80 2.51
C LEU A 470 -23.26 -7.69 3.62
N VAL A 471 -22.35 -8.61 3.24
CA VAL A 471 -21.71 -9.52 4.20
C VAL A 471 -20.82 -8.74 5.19
N GLU A 472 -20.08 -7.73 4.71
CA GLU A 472 -19.26 -6.88 5.59
C GLU A 472 -20.12 -6.10 6.60
N ILE A 473 -21.22 -5.53 6.16
CA ILE A 473 -22.16 -4.81 7.04
C ILE A 473 -22.75 -5.81 8.07
N ALA A 474 -23.20 -6.98 7.63
CA ALA A 474 -23.74 -8.01 8.51
C ALA A 474 -22.71 -8.43 9.57
N TYR A 475 -21.48 -8.75 9.14
CA TYR A 475 -20.41 -9.22 10.02
C TYR A 475 -19.98 -8.17 11.05
N ARG A 476 -19.98 -6.89 10.68
CA ARG A 476 -19.60 -5.80 11.59
C ARG A 476 -20.73 -5.29 12.47
N ARG A 477 -21.93 -5.78 12.31
CA ARG A 477 -23.11 -5.38 13.07
C ARG A 477 -23.72 -6.52 13.88
N LEU A 478 -23.85 -7.69 13.29
CA LEU A 478 -24.56 -8.81 13.87
C LEU A 478 -23.66 -9.68 14.77
N ASP A 479 -24.28 -10.53 15.54
CA ASP A 479 -23.62 -11.55 16.34
C ASP A 479 -22.94 -12.57 15.43
N SER A 480 -21.67 -12.84 15.66
CA SER A 480 -20.85 -13.73 14.82
C SER A 480 -21.32 -15.18 14.88
N CYS A 481 -21.85 -15.61 16.05
CA CYS A 481 -22.40 -16.96 16.19
C CYS A 481 -23.71 -17.11 15.39
N ASP A 482 -24.61 -16.13 15.48
CA ASP A 482 -25.87 -16.15 14.72
C ASP A 482 -25.60 -16.15 13.20
N LEU A 483 -24.61 -15.36 12.75
CA LEU A 483 -24.19 -15.35 11.35
C LEU A 483 -23.57 -16.67 10.88
N TYR A 484 -22.75 -17.28 11.73
CA TYR A 484 -22.17 -18.60 11.46
C TYR A 484 -23.25 -19.65 11.31
N GLN A 485 -24.17 -19.73 12.28
CA GLN A 485 -25.28 -20.65 12.26
C GLN A 485 -26.22 -20.42 11.07
N PHE A 486 -26.51 -19.17 10.73
CA PHE A 486 -27.25 -18.82 9.52
C PHE A 486 -26.55 -19.35 8.25
N GLY A 487 -25.24 -19.08 8.08
CA GLY A 487 -24.48 -19.57 6.94
C GLY A 487 -24.47 -21.09 6.81
N GLU A 488 -24.28 -21.82 7.94
CA GLU A 488 -24.30 -23.27 7.96
C GLU A 488 -25.70 -23.84 7.67
N SER A 489 -26.75 -23.21 8.19
CA SER A 489 -28.13 -23.59 7.90
C SER A 489 -28.48 -23.37 6.44
N ALA A 490 -28.16 -22.20 5.91
CA ALA A 490 -28.39 -21.86 4.51
C ALA A 490 -27.67 -22.82 3.54
N ARG A 491 -26.43 -23.22 3.89
CA ARG A 491 -25.65 -24.20 3.13
C ARG A 491 -26.30 -25.57 3.13
N ARG A 492 -26.75 -26.08 4.31
CA ARG A 492 -27.39 -27.40 4.46
C ARG A 492 -28.73 -27.48 3.76
N SER A 493 -29.52 -26.41 3.81
CA SER A 493 -30.84 -26.33 3.16
C SER A 493 -30.79 -26.00 1.66
N GLY A 494 -29.59 -25.68 1.12
CA GLY A 494 -29.45 -25.28 -0.29
C GLY A 494 -30.18 -23.99 -0.62
N LEU A 495 -30.18 -23.01 0.31
CA LEU A 495 -30.91 -21.75 0.16
C LEU A 495 -30.38 -20.97 -1.06
N GLY A 496 -31.30 -20.50 -1.92
CA GLY A 496 -30.94 -19.75 -3.13
C GLY A 496 -30.39 -18.36 -2.79
N ARG A 497 -29.54 -17.81 -3.69
CA ARG A 497 -28.87 -16.51 -3.54
C ARG A 497 -29.80 -15.37 -3.09
N ARG A 498 -30.99 -15.25 -3.72
CA ARG A 498 -31.93 -14.17 -3.38
C ARG A 498 -32.44 -14.29 -1.95
N ALA A 499 -32.82 -15.49 -1.53
CA ALA A 499 -33.29 -15.74 -0.17
C ALA A 499 -32.21 -15.46 0.88
N ILE A 500 -30.92 -15.71 0.56
CA ILE A 500 -29.78 -15.37 1.43
C ILE A 500 -29.65 -13.86 1.58
N ILE A 501 -29.75 -13.11 0.45
CA ILE A 501 -29.70 -11.64 0.47
C ILE A 501 -30.85 -11.09 1.30
N ASP A 502 -32.09 -11.48 0.99
CA ASP A 502 -33.29 -11.01 1.70
C ASP A 502 -33.22 -11.32 3.21
N SER A 503 -32.69 -12.49 3.58
CA SER A 503 -32.50 -12.89 4.98
C SER A 503 -31.43 -12.05 5.69
N LEU A 504 -30.30 -11.79 5.05
CA LEU A 504 -29.25 -10.94 5.63
C LEU A 504 -29.71 -9.49 5.80
N GLU A 505 -30.41 -8.94 4.82
CA GLU A 505 -31.00 -7.61 4.91
C GLU A 505 -32.00 -7.53 6.08
N HIS A 506 -32.90 -8.51 6.17
CA HIS A 506 -33.85 -8.60 7.28
C HIS A 506 -33.16 -8.70 8.65
N LEU A 507 -32.10 -9.52 8.77
CA LEU A 507 -31.32 -9.60 10.01
C LEU A 507 -30.65 -8.28 10.38
N ILE A 508 -30.09 -7.57 9.42
CA ILE A 508 -29.46 -6.25 9.63
C ILE A 508 -30.48 -5.22 10.09
N GLU A 509 -31.70 -5.24 9.55
CA GLU A 509 -32.76 -4.30 9.89
C GLU A 509 -33.39 -4.58 11.28
N THR A 510 -33.58 -5.85 11.61
CA THR A 510 -34.36 -6.25 12.79
C THR A 510 -33.53 -6.51 14.04
N ARG A 511 -32.26 -6.91 13.89
CA ARG A 511 -31.39 -7.22 15.03
C ARG A 511 -30.63 -5.98 15.51
N GLN A 512 -30.50 -5.85 16.82
CA GLN A 512 -29.65 -4.84 17.44
C GLN A 512 -28.17 -5.18 17.17
N PRO A 513 -27.31 -4.17 17.00
CA PRO A 513 -25.87 -4.39 16.86
C PRO A 513 -25.29 -5.12 18.08
N ALA A 514 -24.58 -6.22 17.83
CA ALA A 514 -23.91 -6.95 18.88
C ALA A 514 -22.61 -6.22 19.31
N PRO A 515 -22.26 -6.22 20.61
CA PRO A 515 -21.03 -5.63 21.10
C PRO A 515 -19.81 -6.40 20.62
N LEU A 516 -18.67 -5.69 20.53
CA LEU A 516 -17.36 -6.33 20.32
C LEU A 516 -17.00 -7.19 21.53
N VAL A 517 -16.35 -8.33 21.28
CA VAL A 517 -15.79 -9.15 22.36
C VAL A 517 -14.52 -8.47 22.86
N PRO A 518 -14.46 -8.04 24.14
CA PRO A 518 -13.28 -7.39 24.69
C PRO A 518 -12.06 -8.31 24.63
N ASP A 519 -10.88 -7.74 24.31
CA ASP A 519 -9.58 -8.39 24.31
C ASP A 519 -9.50 -9.68 23.46
N TRP A 520 -10.44 -9.87 22.52
CA TRP A 520 -10.38 -10.97 21.59
C TRP A 520 -9.33 -10.71 20.49
N PRO A 521 -8.56 -11.74 20.07
CA PRO A 521 -7.56 -11.57 19.02
C PRO A 521 -8.14 -11.05 17.69
N ASP A 522 -9.32 -11.49 17.29
CA ASP A 522 -10.10 -10.86 16.22
C ASP A 522 -10.88 -9.66 16.79
N TRP A 523 -10.30 -8.48 16.66
CA TRP A 523 -10.89 -7.22 17.14
C TRP A 523 -12.23 -6.85 16.48
N THR A 524 -12.70 -7.63 15.49
CA THR A 524 -14.00 -7.45 14.82
C THR A 524 -15.06 -8.42 15.30
N LEU A 525 -14.71 -9.44 16.09
CA LEU A 525 -15.64 -10.45 16.61
C LEU A 525 -16.71 -9.81 17.51
N ARG A 526 -17.95 -10.16 17.28
CA ARG A 526 -19.12 -9.64 18.02
C ARG A 526 -19.94 -10.77 18.58
N LEU A 527 -20.30 -10.67 19.85
CA LEU A 527 -21.21 -11.61 20.49
C LEU A 527 -22.22 -10.83 21.35
N ALA A 528 -23.49 -11.13 21.16
CA ALA A 528 -24.55 -10.63 22.02
C ALA A 528 -24.49 -11.31 23.40
N PRO A 529 -24.82 -10.60 24.49
CA PRO A 529 -24.95 -11.23 25.81
C PRO A 529 -25.93 -12.39 25.76
N ARG A 530 -25.51 -13.57 26.28
CA ARG A 530 -26.32 -14.77 26.34
C ARG A 530 -25.89 -15.65 27.53
N ASP A 531 -26.79 -16.48 28.04
CA ASP A 531 -26.52 -17.34 29.21
C ASP A 531 -25.46 -18.42 28.90
N SER A 532 -25.42 -18.91 27.66
CA SER A 532 -24.42 -19.86 27.20
C SER A 532 -24.15 -19.71 25.71
N ILE A 533 -22.89 -19.89 25.33
CA ILE A 533 -22.48 -19.89 23.91
C ILE A 533 -22.76 -21.31 23.37
N PRO A 534 -23.46 -21.43 22.22
CA PRO A 534 -23.68 -22.72 21.56
C PRO A 534 -22.37 -23.47 21.33
N GLU A 535 -22.41 -24.82 21.42
CA GLU A 535 -21.22 -25.66 21.35
C GLU A 535 -20.43 -25.49 20.04
N ASP A 536 -21.15 -25.40 18.92
CA ASP A 536 -20.56 -25.15 17.60
C ASP A 536 -19.79 -23.80 17.54
N CYS A 537 -20.37 -22.75 18.12
CA CYS A 537 -19.72 -21.45 18.20
C CYS A 537 -18.53 -21.45 19.18
N ARG A 538 -18.65 -22.15 20.32
CA ARG A 538 -17.55 -22.30 21.27
C ARG A 538 -16.35 -23.00 20.64
N LEU A 539 -16.57 -24.04 19.88
CA LEU A 539 -15.53 -24.76 19.14
C LEU A 539 -14.85 -23.86 18.10
N GLU A 540 -15.62 -23.01 17.42
CA GLU A 540 -15.08 -22.05 16.45
C GLU A 540 -14.24 -20.96 17.13
N MET A 541 -14.64 -20.49 18.30
CA MET A 541 -13.85 -19.54 19.10
C MET A 541 -12.53 -20.17 19.57
N GLU A 542 -12.54 -21.42 20.01
CA GLU A 542 -11.32 -22.14 20.43
C GLU A 542 -10.31 -22.31 19.29
N ARG A 543 -10.78 -22.36 18.05
CA ARG A 543 -9.98 -22.48 16.84
C ARG A 543 -9.56 -21.14 16.25
N ASP A 544 -10.08 -20.03 16.77
CA ASP A 544 -9.85 -18.70 16.22
C ASP A 544 -8.40 -18.26 16.40
N LEU A 545 -7.75 -17.92 15.29
CA LEU A 545 -6.38 -17.43 15.27
C LEU A 545 -6.30 -15.90 15.28
N GLY A 546 -7.40 -15.22 15.55
CA GLY A 546 -7.47 -13.77 15.52
C GLY A 546 -7.64 -13.19 14.12
N GLY A 547 -7.64 -11.85 14.01
CA GLY A 547 -7.78 -11.11 12.74
C GLY A 547 -6.63 -11.30 11.76
N PHE A 548 -5.86 -12.34 11.93
CA PHE A 548 -4.62 -12.64 11.27
C PHE A 548 -4.79 -13.68 10.17
N THR A 549 -4.58 -13.29 8.92
CA THR A 549 -4.73 -14.16 7.76
C THR A 549 -3.39 -14.74 7.31
N LEU A 550 -3.04 -15.91 7.81
CA LEU A 550 -1.91 -16.70 7.29
C LEU A 550 -2.13 -17.10 5.82
N TYR A 551 -3.37 -17.41 5.48
CA TYR A 551 -3.77 -17.92 4.18
C TYR A 551 -3.45 -16.94 3.03
N GLY A 552 -3.91 -15.69 3.12
CA GLY A 552 -3.78 -14.71 2.06
C GLY A 552 -2.33 -14.47 1.60
N ASN A 553 -1.37 -14.58 2.53
CA ASN A 553 0.06 -14.40 2.25
C ASN A 553 0.61 -15.45 1.26
N HIS A 554 -0.03 -16.60 1.17
CA HIS A 554 0.43 -17.73 0.36
C HIS A 554 -0.50 -17.99 -0.82
N ALA A 555 -1.80 -17.76 -0.63
CA ALA A 555 -2.85 -18.07 -1.62
C ALA A 555 -2.65 -17.41 -2.98
N TRP A 556 -2.12 -16.20 -3.03
CA TRP A 556 -1.84 -15.49 -4.28
C TRP A 556 -0.81 -16.22 -5.17
N ARG A 557 -0.02 -17.16 -4.59
CA ARG A 557 0.96 -17.98 -5.32
C ARG A 557 0.35 -19.19 -6.02
N ASN A 558 -0.88 -19.53 -5.71
CA ASN A 558 -1.57 -20.66 -6.35
C ASN A 558 -1.58 -20.51 -7.88
N ALA A 559 -1.40 -21.63 -8.60
CA ALA A 559 -1.73 -21.67 -10.01
C ALA A 559 -3.23 -21.37 -10.21
N LEU A 560 -3.60 -20.71 -11.30
CA LEU A 560 -5.00 -20.33 -11.54
C LEU A 560 -5.94 -21.52 -11.67
N THR A 561 -5.44 -22.66 -12.10
CA THR A 561 -6.17 -23.93 -12.26
C THR A 561 -6.29 -24.71 -10.96
N LEU A 562 -5.46 -24.38 -9.95
CA LEU A 562 -5.41 -25.05 -8.65
C LEU A 562 -5.16 -26.57 -8.74
N ASP A 563 -4.41 -27.01 -9.74
CA ASP A 563 -4.21 -28.45 -10.04
C ASP A 563 -2.72 -28.85 -10.15
N THR A 564 -1.81 -27.92 -9.92
CA THR A 564 -0.38 -28.18 -10.08
C THR A 564 0.44 -27.60 -8.92
N GLY A 565 1.54 -28.27 -8.60
CA GLY A 565 2.50 -27.82 -7.60
C GLY A 565 1.98 -27.86 -6.18
N ILE A 566 2.32 -26.85 -5.40
CA ILE A 566 1.83 -26.68 -4.02
C ILE A 566 0.62 -25.75 -4.08
N VAL A 567 -0.53 -26.26 -3.63
CA VAL A 567 -1.79 -25.51 -3.58
C VAL A 567 -2.11 -25.16 -2.14
N PHE A 568 -2.30 -23.88 -1.88
CA PHE A 568 -2.70 -23.36 -0.59
C PHE A 568 -4.22 -23.21 -0.54
N ALA A 569 -4.84 -23.74 0.51
CA ALA A 569 -6.27 -23.65 0.76
C ALA A 569 -6.53 -23.24 2.20
N ARG A 570 -7.64 -22.57 2.46
CA ARG A 570 -8.12 -22.30 3.82
C ARG A 570 -8.53 -23.60 4.48
N ASP A 571 -8.17 -23.77 5.76
CA ASP A 571 -8.60 -24.88 6.57
C ASP A 571 -10.12 -24.76 6.83
N LEU A 572 -10.90 -25.68 6.28
CA LEU A 572 -12.34 -25.77 6.46
C LEU A 572 -12.74 -26.73 7.59
N TYR A 573 -11.75 -27.26 8.33
CA TYR A 573 -11.88 -28.20 9.45
C TYR A 573 -12.72 -29.46 9.06
N GLU A 574 -13.90 -29.64 9.62
CA GLU A 574 -14.76 -30.78 9.32
C GLU A 574 -15.15 -30.89 7.85
N ARG A 575 -15.11 -29.77 7.14
CA ARG A 575 -15.41 -29.72 5.71
C ARG A 575 -14.18 -29.89 4.80
N ASN A 576 -13.02 -30.19 5.34
CA ASN A 576 -11.82 -30.49 4.55
C ASN A 576 -12.00 -31.71 3.64
N GLU A 577 -12.97 -32.59 3.89
CA GLU A 577 -13.29 -33.69 2.98
C GLU A 577 -13.71 -33.20 1.57
N GLU A 578 -14.34 -32.02 1.47
CA GLU A 578 -14.62 -31.36 0.16
C GLU A 578 -13.32 -31.06 -0.62
N LEU A 579 -12.27 -30.63 0.09
CA LEU A 579 -10.95 -30.38 -0.49
C LEU A 579 -10.24 -31.71 -0.83
N PHE A 580 -10.28 -32.66 0.08
CA PHE A 580 -9.59 -33.94 -0.11
C PHE A 580 -10.16 -34.74 -1.28
N ALA A 581 -11.46 -34.64 -1.53
CA ALA A 581 -12.12 -35.23 -2.70
C ALA A 581 -11.62 -34.62 -4.02
N ARG A 582 -11.24 -33.32 -4.03
CA ARG A 582 -10.69 -32.63 -5.20
C ARG A 582 -9.22 -33.00 -5.48
N TYR A 583 -8.46 -33.38 -4.45
CA TYR A 583 -7.03 -33.70 -4.54
C TYR A 583 -6.77 -35.18 -4.15
N PRO A 584 -7.33 -36.14 -4.90
CA PRO A 584 -7.15 -37.54 -4.58
C PRO A 584 -5.67 -37.93 -4.71
N GLY A 585 -5.15 -38.62 -3.71
CA GLY A 585 -3.77 -39.08 -3.70
C GLY A 585 -2.70 -38.05 -3.40
N TRP A 586 -3.04 -36.76 -3.29
CA TRP A 586 -2.07 -35.75 -2.91
C TRP A 586 -1.68 -35.84 -1.43
N GLU A 587 -0.45 -35.44 -1.11
CA GLU A 587 -0.08 -35.19 0.27
C GLU A 587 -0.85 -33.97 0.79
N VAL A 588 -1.33 -34.06 2.04
CA VAL A 588 -1.97 -32.94 2.72
C VAL A 588 -1.14 -32.53 3.90
N TRP A 589 -0.82 -31.27 3.94
CA TRP A 589 -0.05 -30.63 5.01
C TRP A 589 -0.88 -29.53 5.65
N ARG A 590 -0.73 -29.36 6.95
CA ARG A 590 -1.28 -28.21 7.69
C ARG A 590 -0.16 -27.27 8.06
N PHE A 591 -0.35 -25.99 7.78
CA PHE A 591 0.60 -24.94 8.12
C PHE A 591 -0.09 -23.98 9.09
N ALA A 592 0.21 -24.10 10.38
CA ALA A 592 -0.48 -23.39 11.46
C ALA A 592 0.47 -23.07 12.62
N PRO A 593 0.24 -21.98 13.37
CA PRO A 593 0.95 -21.73 14.61
C PRO A 593 0.53 -22.78 15.68
N ARG A 594 1.51 -23.23 16.48
CA ARG A 594 1.24 -24.01 17.68
C ARG A 594 1.44 -23.14 18.91
N GLY A 595 0.44 -23.05 19.76
CA GLY A 595 0.49 -22.29 20.99
C GLY A 595 -0.01 -20.84 20.92
N GLY A 596 -0.81 -20.52 19.90
CA GLY A 596 -1.47 -19.22 19.75
C GLY A 596 -1.10 -18.48 18.46
N PRO A 597 -1.79 -17.39 18.13
CA PRO A 597 -1.66 -16.67 16.86
C PRO A 597 -0.28 -16.04 16.65
N ASP A 598 0.46 -15.72 17.70
CA ASP A 598 1.80 -15.12 17.63
C ASP A 598 2.94 -16.14 17.55
N ALA A 599 2.64 -17.44 17.74
CA ALA A 599 3.62 -18.50 17.64
C ALA A 599 4.09 -18.69 16.18
N PRO A 600 5.35 -19.11 15.94
CA PRO A 600 5.78 -19.45 14.60
C PRO A 600 4.97 -20.63 14.05
N PRO A 601 4.49 -20.55 12.80
CA PRO A 601 3.74 -21.64 12.20
C PRO A 601 4.65 -22.82 11.89
N GLU A 602 4.12 -24.02 12.12
CA GLU A 602 4.75 -25.30 11.83
C GLU A 602 4.07 -25.99 10.66
N LEU A 603 4.81 -26.87 10.00
CA LEU A 603 4.35 -27.67 8.87
C LEU A 603 4.16 -29.13 9.32
N GLU A 604 2.92 -29.57 9.44
CA GLU A 604 2.50 -30.91 9.87
C GLU A 604 1.88 -31.69 8.72
N GLN A 605 2.32 -32.93 8.50
CA GLN A 605 1.71 -33.80 7.50
C GLN A 605 0.46 -34.46 8.08
N ILE A 606 -0.71 -34.16 7.48
CA ILE A 606 -2.00 -34.73 7.90
C ILE A 606 -2.30 -36.01 7.13
N ARG A 607 -1.98 -36.03 5.82
CA ARG A 607 -2.22 -37.19 4.96
C ARG A 607 -0.99 -37.43 4.07
N PRO A 608 -0.41 -38.64 4.14
CA PRO A 608 0.68 -39.03 3.26
C PRO A 608 0.19 -39.22 1.81
N ARG A 609 1.11 -39.20 0.86
CA ARG A 609 0.81 -39.44 -0.56
C ARG A 609 0.30 -40.87 -0.75
N ASN A 610 -0.89 -40.99 -1.32
CA ASN A 610 -1.44 -42.30 -1.70
C ASN A 610 -1.14 -42.58 -3.18
N ARG A 611 -0.07 -43.33 -3.46
CA ARG A 611 0.35 -43.68 -4.84
C ARG A 611 -0.67 -44.56 -5.58
N ALA A 612 -1.52 -45.29 -4.87
CA ALA A 612 -2.53 -46.15 -5.49
C ALA A 612 -3.77 -45.38 -6.03
N ALA A 613 -3.98 -44.15 -5.59
CA ALA A 613 -5.09 -43.31 -6.05
C ALA A 613 -4.76 -42.45 -7.30
N ILE A 614 -3.49 -42.46 -7.73
CA ILE A 614 -3.04 -41.81 -8.96
C ILE A 614 -2.90 -42.95 -9.96
N GLY A 615 -3.92 -43.18 -10.79
CA GLY A 615 -3.85 -44.14 -11.87
C GLY A 615 -2.60 -43.93 -12.75
N PRO A 616 -2.21 -44.95 -13.54
CA PRO A 616 -0.99 -44.91 -14.34
C PRO A 616 -0.94 -43.76 -15.33
#